data_5558ce74cb1ad1956add5907f506a1ed
#
_entry.id   5558ce74cb1ad1956add5907f506a1ed
#
_cell.length_a   1.000
_cell.length_b   1.000
_cell.length_c   1.000
_cell.angle_alpha   90.00
_cell.angle_beta   90.00
_cell.angle_gamma   90.00
#
_symmetry.space_group_name_H-M   'P 1'
#
loop_
_entity.id
_entity.type
_entity.pdbx_description
1 polymer ?
#
loop_
_entity_poly.entity_id
_entity_poly.type
_entity_poly.pdbx_seq_one_letter_code
_entity_poly.pdbx_strand_id
1 'polypeptide(L)'
;MKLYVLIGLFQLFMYYVFPLFAGPTDAMGMVFIILVTTLILSIILKEILRYNIIMKSEGNKLLTILSIILFIVIDFSIYFNGFYNKQDTFIFIALTLLPSISTNILCSYVTFKVGYKPNIVYSLIINLYQYLLPIIPNPNEYIVALIRFLLPIILVYRLSDVFKLIDEEELERSHSKNSIFSLVIPIIIVATLVYFTSGYFKYSTVAIASGSMEKEISKGDAVIIKKIGNKYEELEEGQVIAYNYNGVIIVHRIIEILKSDGEYFVYTKGDANPNPDNYVVKPEMIIGTVKIVLPFLGMPTVWLNEL
;
A
#
# COMPACT_ATOMS: atom_id res chain seq x y z
N MET A 1 1.15 6.92 23.11
CA MET A 1 1.71 5.81 22.32
C MET A 1 0.69 5.13 21.43
N LYS A 2 -0.52 4.71 21.90
CA LYS A 2 -1.56 4.05 21.07
C LYS A 2 -1.98 4.84 19.83
N LEU A 3 -2.16 6.16 19.94
CA LEU A 3 -2.56 7.03 18.82
C LEU A 3 -1.55 6.97 17.67
N TYR A 4 -0.27 6.96 17.95
CA TYR A 4 0.79 6.94 16.93
C TYR A 4 0.91 5.59 16.22
N VAL A 5 0.63 4.49 16.94
CA VAL A 5 0.48 3.17 16.32
C VAL A 5 -0.71 3.17 15.36
N LEU A 6 -1.85 3.73 15.77
CA LEU A 6 -3.03 3.87 14.92
C LEU A 6 -2.77 4.71 13.67
N ILE A 7 -2.02 5.80 13.80
CA ILE A 7 -1.60 6.64 12.66
C ILE A 7 -0.73 5.83 11.67
N GLY A 8 0.27 5.09 12.17
CA GLY A 8 1.10 4.24 11.32
C GLY A 8 0.30 3.14 10.63
N LEU A 9 -0.61 2.48 11.35
CA LEU A 9 -1.51 1.48 10.79
C LEU A 9 -2.49 2.08 9.77
N PHE A 10 -2.99 3.32 10.00
CA PHE A 10 -3.83 4.02 9.03
C PHE A 10 -3.07 4.32 7.74
N GLN A 11 -1.81 4.74 7.82
CA GLN A 11 -0.98 4.96 6.64
C GLN A 11 -0.75 3.65 5.86
N LEU A 12 -0.45 2.55 6.55
CA LEU A 12 -0.37 1.23 5.92
C LEU A 12 -1.69 0.82 5.28
N PHE A 13 -2.81 1.01 5.97
CA PHE A 13 -4.14 0.77 5.43
C PHE A 13 -4.34 1.53 4.10
N MET A 14 -3.98 2.81 4.04
CA MET A 14 -4.06 3.59 2.81
C MET A 14 -3.21 2.99 1.69
N TYR A 15 -1.99 2.49 1.97
CA TYR A 15 -1.14 1.85 0.97
C TYR A 15 -1.71 0.55 0.42
N TYR A 16 -2.50 -0.19 1.20
CA TYR A 16 -3.11 -1.45 0.77
C TYR A 16 -4.51 -1.30 0.18
N VAL A 17 -5.24 -0.25 0.53
CA VAL A 17 -6.59 0.00 -0.01
C VAL A 17 -6.52 0.52 -1.45
N PHE A 18 -5.60 1.44 -1.74
CA PHE A 18 -5.49 2.01 -3.09
C PHE A 18 -5.01 0.99 -4.14
N PRO A 19 -4.03 0.10 -3.88
CA PRO A 19 -3.62 -0.91 -4.86
C PRO A 19 -4.21 -2.30 -4.60
N LEU A 20 -5.47 -2.42 -4.23
CA LEU A 20 -6.17 -3.70 -4.00
C LEU A 20 -6.00 -4.75 -5.12
N PHE A 21 -5.42 -4.35 -6.25
CA PHE A 21 -5.31 -5.13 -7.47
C PHE A 21 -3.88 -5.21 -8.02
N ALA A 22 -2.87 -4.75 -7.27
CA ALA A 22 -1.47 -4.92 -7.64
C ALA A 22 -1.02 -6.38 -7.42
N GLY A 23 -0.33 -6.95 -8.39
CA GLY A 23 0.18 -8.32 -8.32
C GLY A 23 1.26 -8.52 -7.25
N PRO A 24 1.54 -9.76 -6.85
CA PRO A 24 2.54 -10.08 -5.83
C PRO A 24 3.97 -9.79 -6.31
N THR A 25 4.82 -9.33 -5.39
CA THR A 25 6.26 -9.18 -5.60
C THR A 25 7.04 -10.25 -4.82
N ASP A 26 8.17 -10.72 -5.40
CA ASP A 26 8.96 -11.81 -4.84
C ASP A 26 9.64 -11.43 -3.51
N ALA A 27 9.73 -12.42 -2.60
CA ALA A 27 10.36 -12.25 -1.29
C ALA A 27 11.89 -12.36 -1.35
N MET A 28 12.60 -11.49 -0.68
CA MET A 28 14.07 -11.47 -0.58
C MET A 28 14.63 -12.45 0.47
N GLY A 29 15.77 -13.07 0.16
CA GLY A 29 16.48 -14.02 1.01
C GLY A 29 17.36 -13.38 2.13
N MET A 30 18.45 -14.04 2.52
CA MET A 30 19.27 -13.79 3.74
C MET A 30 19.91 -12.39 3.91
N VAL A 31 20.04 -11.60 2.86
CA VAL A 31 20.43 -10.16 2.88
C VAL A 31 19.45 -9.32 3.71
N PHE A 32 18.25 -9.80 3.86
CA PHE A 32 17.13 -9.25 4.59
C PHE A 32 17.44 -8.95 6.08
N ILE A 33 18.05 -9.88 6.82
CA ILE A 33 18.24 -9.72 8.28
C ILE A 33 19.20 -8.56 8.58
N ILE A 34 20.30 -8.44 7.82
CA ILE A 34 21.29 -7.38 7.99
C ILE A 34 20.68 -6.02 7.64
N LEU A 35 19.95 -5.92 6.54
CA LEU A 35 19.28 -4.70 6.12
C LEU A 35 18.23 -4.25 7.13
N VAL A 36 17.41 -5.17 7.64
CA VAL A 36 16.35 -4.86 8.62
C VAL A 36 16.96 -4.42 9.95
N THR A 37 17.99 -5.11 10.45
CA THR A 37 18.63 -4.71 11.71
C THR A 37 19.32 -3.34 11.62
N THR A 38 19.99 -3.05 10.50
CA THR A 38 20.61 -1.75 10.24
C THR A 38 19.55 -0.65 10.15
N LEU A 39 18.43 -0.91 9.47
CA LEU A 39 17.31 0.03 9.35
C LEU A 39 16.71 0.34 10.74
N ILE A 40 16.42 -0.69 11.54
CA ILE A 40 15.88 -0.53 12.89
C ILE A 40 16.82 0.33 13.75
N LEU A 41 18.11 0.02 13.74
CA LEU A 41 19.10 0.74 14.51
C LEU A 41 19.19 2.21 14.07
N SER A 42 19.20 2.47 12.76
CA SER A 42 19.26 3.82 12.21
C SER A 42 18.05 4.67 12.61
N ILE A 43 16.83 4.08 12.56
CA ILE A 43 15.59 4.75 12.99
C ILE A 43 15.66 5.11 14.48
N ILE A 44 16.08 4.17 15.33
CA ILE A 44 16.18 4.39 16.78
C ILE A 44 17.19 5.50 17.08
N LEU A 45 18.38 5.41 16.50
CA LEU A 45 19.44 6.41 16.71
C LEU A 45 19.03 7.79 16.19
N LYS A 46 18.39 7.87 15.02
CA LYS A 46 17.87 9.11 14.45
C LYS A 46 16.87 9.79 15.39
N GLU A 47 15.92 9.06 15.95
CA GLU A 47 14.90 9.64 16.82
C GLU A 47 15.42 9.99 18.22
N ILE A 48 16.37 9.23 18.75
CA ILE A 48 17.08 9.59 20.00
C ILE A 48 17.91 10.87 19.80
N LEU A 49 18.62 10.99 18.67
CA LEU A 49 19.38 12.20 18.33
C LEU A 49 18.45 13.41 18.21
N ARG A 50 17.31 13.26 17.50
CA ARG A 50 16.28 14.29 17.39
C ARG A 50 15.79 14.75 18.75
N TYR A 51 15.47 13.82 19.63
CA TYR A 51 15.00 14.11 20.98
C TYR A 51 16.04 14.93 21.75
N ASN A 52 17.31 14.52 21.73
CA ASN A 52 18.36 15.24 22.43
C ASN A 52 18.56 16.67 21.91
N ILE A 53 18.48 16.88 20.59
CA ILE A 53 18.63 18.21 19.99
C ILE A 53 17.42 19.09 20.36
N ILE A 54 16.20 18.58 20.20
CA ILE A 54 14.96 19.36 20.45
C ILE A 54 14.83 19.69 21.95
N MET A 55 15.10 18.76 22.85
CA MET A 55 15.03 19.04 24.29
C MET A 55 16.06 20.06 24.73
N LYS A 56 17.29 19.98 24.20
CA LYS A 56 18.33 20.97 24.48
C LYS A 56 18.12 22.33 23.82
N SER A 57 17.22 22.42 22.85
CA SER A 57 16.90 23.70 22.21
C SER A 57 16.04 24.60 23.08
N GLU A 58 15.48 24.08 24.20
CA GLU A 58 14.64 24.83 25.18
C GLU A 58 13.55 25.68 24.51
N GLY A 59 12.99 25.19 23.40
CA GLY A 59 11.96 25.89 22.65
C GLY A 59 12.46 26.98 21.69
N ASN A 60 13.77 27.10 21.50
CA ASN A 60 14.34 28.03 20.50
C ASN A 60 13.93 27.61 19.09
N LYS A 61 13.11 28.44 18.44
CA LYS A 61 12.58 28.17 17.11
C LYS A 61 13.66 28.00 16.05
N LEU A 62 14.74 28.78 16.12
CA LEU A 62 15.84 28.71 15.17
C LEU A 62 16.57 27.37 15.27
N LEU A 63 16.88 26.90 16.49
CA LEU A 63 17.51 25.60 16.69
C LEU A 63 16.58 24.45 16.24
N THR A 64 15.29 24.57 16.47
CA THR A 64 14.32 23.57 16.00
C THR A 64 14.30 23.51 14.47
N ILE A 65 14.27 24.67 13.78
CA ILE A 65 14.31 24.72 12.30
C ILE A 65 15.63 24.13 11.77
N LEU A 66 16.76 24.48 12.37
CA LEU A 66 18.07 23.94 11.98
C LEU A 66 18.11 22.41 12.18
N SER A 67 17.50 21.90 13.26
CA SER A 67 17.40 20.44 13.46
C SER A 67 16.57 19.76 12.38
N ILE A 68 15.45 20.35 11.96
CA ILE A 68 14.63 19.82 10.87
C ILE A 68 15.45 19.76 9.57
N ILE A 69 16.16 20.85 9.24
CA ILE A 69 17.03 20.91 8.05
C ILE A 69 18.12 19.82 8.13
N LEU A 70 18.75 19.64 9.30
CA LEU A 70 19.73 18.59 9.49
C LEU A 70 19.18 17.20 9.19
N PHE A 71 17.97 16.87 9.68
CA PHE A 71 17.35 15.56 9.42
C PHE A 71 16.90 15.39 7.98
N ILE A 72 16.49 16.46 7.31
CA ILE A 72 16.24 16.45 5.86
C ILE A 72 17.54 16.13 5.13
N VAL A 73 18.66 16.79 5.45
CA VAL A 73 19.96 16.51 4.82
C VAL A 73 20.43 15.07 5.07
N ILE A 74 20.19 14.51 6.25
CA ILE A 74 20.48 13.10 6.55
C ILE A 74 19.65 12.18 5.64
N ASP A 75 18.37 12.46 5.47
CA ASP A 75 17.52 11.67 4.56
C ASP A 75 17.99 11.76 3.11
N PHE A 76 18.50 12.91 2.68
CA PHE A 76 19.12 13.12 1.37
C PHE A 76 20.37 12.30 1.13
N SER A 77 21.26 12.25 2.10
CA SER A 77 22.59 11.64 1.94
C SER A 77 22.53 10.18 1.50
N ILE A 78 21.42 9.51 1.79
CA ILE A 78 21.18 8.10 1.46
C ILE A 78 20.75 7.92 -0.02
N TYR A 79 20.06 8.92 -0.60
CA TYR A 79 19.43 8.84 -1.93
C TYR A 79 20.13 9.67 -3.00
N PHE A 80 21.24 10.36 -2.68
CA PHE A 80 21.89 11.27 -3.61
C PHE A 80 22.80 10.54 -4.59
N ASN A 81 22.23 10.06 -5.68
CA ASN A 81 22.98 9.43 -6.80
C ASN A 81 23.18 10.38 -8.00
N GLY A 82 22.89 11.68 -7.82
CA GLY A 82 23.00 12.68 -8.91
C GLY A 82 21.70 12.87 -9.70
N PHE A 83 21.60 14.03 -10.34
CA PHE A 83 20.46 14.35 -11.22
C PHE A 83 20.94 14.25 -12.67
N TYR A 84 20.41 13.29 -13.41
CA TYR A 84 20.80 13.06 -14.80
C TYR A 84 19.83 13.74 -15.80
N ASN A 85 18.56 13.91 -15.42
CA ASN A 85 17.55 14.54 -16.26
C ASN A 85 16.47 15.27 -15.44
N LYS A 86 15.57 16.00 -16.15
CA LYS A 86 14.49 16.76 -15.50
C LYS A 86 13.46 15.86 -14.80
N GLN A 87 13.22 14.66 -15.33
CA GLN A 87 12.28 13.71 -14.77
C GLN A 87 12.80 13.14 -13.45
N ASP A 88 14.08 12.76 -13.38
CA ASP A 88 14.72 12.29 -12.13
C ASP A 88 14.68 13.37 -11.05
N THR A 89 14.89 14.64 -11.45
CA THR A 89 14.80 15.79 -10.53
C THR A 89 13.38 15.94 -9.99
N PHE A 90 12.36 15.82 -10.83
CA PHE A 90 10.97 15.91 -10.42
C PHE A 90 10.57 14.75 -9.47
N ILE A 91 10.91 13.52 -9.84
CA ILE A 91 10.66 12.31 -9.03
C ILE A 91 11.36 12.46 -7.67
N PHE A 92 12.61 12.92 -7.65
CA PHE A 92 13.34 13.15 -6.41
C PHE A 92 12.65 14.19 -5.52
N ILE A 93 12.22 15.33 -6.07
CA ILE A 93 11.50 16.36 -5.30
C ILE A 93 10.18 15.79 -4.75
N ALA A 94 9.39 15.11 -5.58
CA ALA A 94 8.07 14.63 -5.21
C ALA A 94 8.11 13.44 -4.25
N LEU A 95 9.00 12.47 -4.46
CA LEU A 95 9.03 11.22 -3.69
C LEU A 95 10.00 11.23 -2.51
N THR A 96 10.97 12.16 -2.50
CA THR A 96 12.00 12.19 -1.45
C THR A 96 11.99 13.49 -0.66
N LEU A 97 12.14 14.63 -1.34
CA LEU A 97 12.29 15.92 -0.67
C LEU A 97 11.03 16.35 0.10
N LEU A 98 9.91 16.48 -0.59
CA LEU A 98 8.66 16.92 0.01
C LEU A 98 8.17 15.98 1.13
N PRO A 99 8.16 14.65 0.96
CA PRO A 99 7.87 13.70 2.04
C PRO A 99 8.84 13.80 3.23
N SER A 100 10.14 14.00 2.97
CA SER A 100 11.12 14.17 4.06
C SER A 100 10.85 15.43 4.86
N ILE A 101 10.56 16.56 4.20
CA ILE A 101 10.21 17.81 4.88
C ILE A 101 9.00 17.61 5.79
N SER A 102 7.90 17.09 5.24
CA SER A 102 6.64 16.93 5.98
C SER A 102 6.77 15.96 7.15
N THR A 103 7.48 14.83 6.95
CA THR A 103 7.71 13.82 8.00
C THR A 103 8.63 14.36 9.10
N ASN A 104 9.70 15.09 8.77
CA ASN A 104 10.58 15.66 9.76
C ASN A 104 9.91 16.79 10.56
N ILE A 105 8.99 17.55 9.99
CA ILE A 105 8.14 18.49 10.71
C ILE A 105 7.26 17.74 11.72
N LEU A 106 6.56 16.68 11.27
CA LEU A 106 5.72 15.85 12.14
C LEU A 106 6.53 15.25 13.30
N CYS A 107 7.64 14.58 12.99
CA CYS A 107 8.47 13.95 13.99
C CYS A 107 9.04 14.96 14.99
N SER A 108 9.46 16.13 14.55
CA SER A 108 9.97 17.18 15.44
C SER A 108 8.88 17.75 16.34
N TYR A 109 7.68 17.97 15.81
CA TYR A 109 6.53 18.41 16.58
C TYR A 109 6.13 17.37 17.65
N VAL A 110 6.05 16.10 17.29
CA VAL A 110 5.72 15.01 18.20
C VAL A 110 6.81 14.84 19.26
N THR A 111 8.09 14.93 18.87
CA THR A 111 9.21 14.87 19.83
C THR A 111 9.11 15.98 20.89
N PHE A 112 8.78 17.20 20.47
CA PHE A 112 8.62 18.33 21.37
C PHE A 112 7.47 18.12 22.38
N LYS A 113 6.33 17.56 21.93
CA LYS A 113 5.14 17.36 22.76
C LYS A 113 5.16 16.09 23.62
N VAL A 114 5.68 14.98 23.12
CA VAL A 114 5.51 13.64 23.74
C VAL A 114 6.81 12.84 23.86
N GLY A 115 7.88 13.27 23.19
CA GLY A 115 9.17 12.58 23.19
C GLY A 115 9.39 11.67 21.98
N TYR A 116 10.48 10.90 21.99
CA TYR A 116 10.97 10.13 20.82
C TYR A 116 10.28 8.79 20.58
N LYS A 117 9.71 8.16 21.62
CA LYS A 117 9.14 6.79 21.53
C LYS A 117 8.03 6.65 20.48
N PRO A 118 7.06 7.58 20.38
CA PRO A 118 6.03 7.50 19.35
C PRO A 118 6.59 7.55 17.93
N ASN A 119 7.62 8.38 17.70
CA ASN A 119 8.25 8.50 16.38
C ASN A 119 8.97 7.22 15.99
N ILE A 120 9.65 6.54 16.93
CA ILE A 120 10.26 5.24 16.65
C ILE A 120 9.20 4.26 16.16
N VAL A 121 8.08 4.13 16.89
CA VAL A 121 7.01 3.21 16.52
C VAL A 121 6.43 3.55 15.15
N TYR A 122 6.13 4.83 14.90
CA TYR A 122 5.61 5.28 13.61
C TYR A 122 6.59 4.98 12.48
N SER A 123 7.86 5.36 12.64
CA SER A 123 8.89 5.15 11.62
C SER A 123 9.17 3.67 11.35
N LEU A 124 9.14 2.82 12.39
CA LEU A 124 9.27 1.38 12.21
C LEU A 124 8.12 0.81 11.38
N ILE A 125 6.87 1.16 11.69
CA ILE A 125 5.71 0.68 10.94
C ILE A 125 5.83 1.08 9.46
N ILE A 126 6.12 2.35 9.18
CA ILE A 126 6.16 2.90 7.82
C ILE A 126 7.34 2.40 7.00
N ASN A 127 8.48 2.07 7.60
CA ASN A 127 9.65 1.64 6.87
C ASN A 127 9.84 0.12 6.87
N LEU A 128 9.36 -0.62 7.87
CA LEU A 128 9.54 -2.06 7.95
C LEU A 128 8.48 -2.86 7.21
N TYR A 129 7.30 -2.29 6.90
CA TYR A 129 6.23 -3.05 6.27
C TYR A 129 6.68 -3.73 4.96
N GLN A 130 7.49 -3.05 4.15
CA GLN A 130 8.02 -3.57 2.89
C GLN A 130 8.95 -4.77 3.05
N TYR A 131 9.48 -4.99 4.25
CA TYR A 131 10.36 -6.13 4.56
C TYR A 131 9.63 -7.23 5.33
N LEU A 132 8.57 -6.93 6.05
CA LEU A 132 7.87 -7.87 6.92
C LEU A 132 6.65 -8.50 6.25
N LEU A 133 6.06 -7.81 5.27
CA LEU A 133 4.84 -8.28 4.64
C LEU A 133 5.16 -9.09 3.39
N PRO A 134 4.48 -10.23 3.18
CA PRO A 134 4.73 -11.13 2.06
C PRO A 134 4.39 -10.51 0.70
N ILE A 135 3.62 -9.41 0.73
CA ILE A 135 3.23 -8.66 -0.46
C ILE A 135 3.38 -7.18 -0.20
N ILE A 136 4.07 -6.53 -1.12
CA ILE A 136 4.26 -5.10 -1.11
C ILE A 136 3.29 -4.50 -2.12
N PRO A 137 2.39 -3.58 -1.70
CA PRO A 137 1.57 -2.86 -2.64
C PRO A 137 2.48 -2.01 -3.54
N ASN A 138 2.21 -2.03 -4.83
CA ASN A 138 2.89 -1.20 -5.81
C ASN A 138 1.92 -0.11 -6.35
N PRO A 139 1.57 0.90 -5.52
CA PRO A 139 0.74 2.00 -5.98
C PRO A 139 1.54 2.88 -6.93
N ASN A 140 0.82 3.60 -7.79
CA ASN A 140 1.42 4.60 -8.67
C ASN A 140 2.26 5.59 -7.83
N GLU A 141 3.44 5.97 -8.33
CA GLU A 141 4.41 6.84 -7.64
C GLU A 141 3.80 8.18 -7.20
N TYR A 142 2.89 8.75 -8.00
CA TYR A 142 2.18 10.00 -7.66
C TYR A 142 1.32 9.87 -6.39
N ILE A 143 0.67 8.72 -6.21
CA ILE A 143 -0.17 8.46 -5.02
C ILE A 143 0.71 8.29 -3.80
N VAL A 144 1.82 7.56 -3.93
CA VAL A 144 2.80 7.41 -2.86
C VAL A 144 3.35 8.77 -2.44
N ALA A 145 3.73 9.63 -3.42
CA ALA A 145 4.20 10.98 -3.17
C ALA A 145 3.15 11.82 -2.42
N LEU A 146 1.91 11.79 -2.88
CA LEU A 146 0.79 12.51 -2.27
C LEU A 146 0.53 12.08 -0.82
N ILE A 147 0.44 10.77 -0.58
CA ILE A 147 0.21 10.22 0.76
C ILE A 147 1.38 10.56 1.69
N ARG A 148 2.61 10.32 1.25
CA ARG A 148 3.80 10.59 2.06
C ARG A 148 4.01 12.07 2.38
N PHE A 149 3.55 12.97 1.52
CA PHE A 149 3.66 14.42 1.73
C PHE A 149 2.49 14.98 2.54
N LEU A 150 1.24 14.71 2.12
CA LEU A 150 0.07 15.33 2.73
C LEU A 150 -0.28 14.75 4.10
N LEU A 151 -0.15 13.44 4.28
CA LEU A 151 -0.54 12.79 5.53
C LEU A 151 0.19 13.33 6.75
N PRO A 152 1.52 13.51 6.77
CA PRO A 152 2.20 14.12 7.92
C PRO A 152 1.72 15.54 8.22
N ILE A 153 1.40 16.35 7.20
CA ILE A 153 0.89 17.71 7.39
C ILE A 153 -0.49 17.69 8.06
N ILE A 154 -1.40 16.84 7.53
CA ILE A 154 -2.73 16.65 8.11
C ILE A 154 -2.60 16.17 9.57
N LEU A 155 -1.67 15.27 9.85
CA LEU A 155 -1.43 14.75 11.18
C LEU A 155 -0.93 15.83 12.14
N VAL A 156 -0.01 16.69 11.73
CA VAL A 156 0.44 17.82 12.56
C VAL A 156 -0.74 18.71 12.94
N TYR A 157 -1.59 19.03 11.95
CA TYR A 157 -2.77 19.85 12.19
C TYR A 157 -3.73 19.19 13.20
N ARG A 158 -4.08 17.91 12.98
CA ARG A 158 -4.98 17.16 13.86
C ARG A 158 -4.41 16.94 15.26
N LEU A 159 -3.12 16.61 15.35
CA LEU A 159 -2.45 16.45 16.64
C LEU A 159 -2.35 17.78 17.40
N SER A 160 -2.21 18.90 16.71
CA SER A 160 -2.24 20.21 17.34
C SER A 160 -3.55 20.46 18.09
N ASP A 161 -4.69 20.11 17.47
CA ASP A 161 -6.00 20.26 18.13
C ASP A 161 -6.13 19.30 19.33
N VAL A 162 -5.71 18.03 19.16
CA VAL A 162 -5.75 17.03 20.25
C VAL A 162 -4.88 17.46 21.43
N PHE A 163 -3.68 17.99 21.18
CA PHE A 163 -2.81 18.44 22.27
C PHE A 163 -3.33 19.69 22.97
N LYS A 164 -3.98 20.62 22.26
CA LYS A 164 -4.66 21.74 22.90
C LYS A 164 -5.76 21.27 23.84
N LEU A 165 -6.62 20.34 23.38
CA LEU A 165 -7.66 19.75 24.21
C LEU A 165 -7.09 19.04 25.45
N ILE A 166 -5.97 18.32 25.31
CA ILE A 166 -5.30 17.64 26.43
C ILE A 166 -4.75 18.66 27.42
N ASP A 167 -4.11 19.73 26.93
CA ASP A 167 -3.57 20.80 27.77
C ASP A 167 -4.71 21.52 28.54
N GLU A 168 -5.93 21.61 27.95
CA GLU A 168 -7.14 22.14 28.59
C GLU A 168 -7.78 21.13 29.57
N GLU A 169 -7.85 19.83 29.22
CA GLU A 169 -8.42 18.75 30.05
C GLU A 169 -7.52 18.29 31.20
N GLU A 170 -6.23 18.60 31.23
CA GLU A 170 -5.38 18.32 32.40
C GLU A 170 -5.87 19.07 33.65
N LEU A 171 -6.75 20.05 33.47
CA LEU A 171 -7.48 20.74 34.55
C LEU A 171 -8.71 19.97 35.09
N GLU A 172 -9.22 18.96 34.34
CA GLU A 172 -10.41 18.18 34.72
C GLU A 172 -10.23 16.67 34.48
N ARG A 173 -9.38 16.01 35.23
CA ARG A 173 -9.10 14.61 34.89
C ARG A 173 -10.06 13.58 35.46
N SER A 174 -10.76 12.89 34.57
CA SER A 174 -11.39 11.58 34.76
C SER A 174 -10.63 10.49 34.00
N HIS A 175 -10.41 9.35 34.66
CA HIS A 175 -9.75 8.16 34.15
C HIS A 175 -10.52 7.52 32.98
N SER A 176 -10.15 7.82 31.75
CA SER A 176 -10.55 7.00 30.59
C SER A 176 -9.68 5.74 30.53
N LYS A 177 -10.27 4.58 30.78
CA LYS A 177 -9.64 3.26 30.51
C LYS A 177 -9.41 3.13 29.00
N ASN A 178 -8.19 3.35 28.56
CA ASN A 178 -7.79 3.07 27.19
C ASN A 178 -7.99 1.59 26.87
N SER A 179 -9.04 1.26 26.13
CA SER A 179 -9.32 -0.12 25.75
C SER A 179 -8.22 -0.66 24.82
N ILE A 180 -7.70 -1.84 25.12
CA ILE A 180 -6.76 -2.58 24.24
C ILE A 180 -7.42 -2.84 22.88
N PHE A 181 -8.74 -3.00 22.85
CA PHE A 181 -9.51 -3.23 21.62
C PHE A 181 -9.34 -2.12 20.58
N SER A 182 -9.14 -0.88 20.98
CA SER A 182 -8.89 0.25 20.04
C SER A 182 -7.60 0.09 19.22
N LEU A 183 -6.68 -0.77 19.64
CA LEU A 183 -5.43 -1.05 18.94
C LEU A 183 -5.50 -2.40 18.21
N VAL A 184 -6.16 -3.39 18.77
CA VAL A 184 -6.28 -4.74 18.21
C VAL A 184 -7.12 -4.74 16.94
N ILE A 185 -8.24 -4.03 16.90
CA ILE A 185 -9.13 -3.98 15.73
C ILE A 185 -8.43 -3.47 14.48
N PRO A 186 -7.74 -2.30 14.48
CA PRO A 186 -6.99 -1.84 13.30
C PRO A 186 -5.88 -2.80 12.86
N ILE A 187 -5.19 -3.46 13.79
CA ILE A 187 -4.17 -4.47 13.45
C ILE A 187 -4.81 -5.64 12.70
N ILE A 188 -5.95 -6.15 13.19
CA ILE A 188 -6.68 -7.26 12.54
C ILE A 188 -7.13 -6.82 11.14
N ILE A 189 -7.67 -5.60 10.98
CA ILE A 189 -8.11 -5.09 9.67
C ILE A 189 -6.94 -5.05 8.70
N VAL A 190 -5.81 -4.44 9.09
CA VAL A 190 -4.61 -4.35 8.22
C VAL A 190 -4.08 -5.75 7.90
N ALA A 191 -3.95 -6.64 8.89
CA ALA A 191 -3.49 -8.01 8.68
C ALA A 191 -4.41 -8.78 7.73
N THR A 192 -5.73 -8.61 7.85
CA THR A 192 -6.72 -9.24 6.96
C THR A 192 -6.58 -8.70 5.53
N LEU A 193 -6.42 -7.39 5.35
CA LEU A 193 -6.21 -6.78 4.03
C LEU A 193 -4.91 -7.28 3.39
N VAL A 194 -3.81 -7.26 4.15
CA VAL A 194 -2.51 -7.78 3.68
C VAL A 194 -2.65 -9.24 3.26
N TYR A 195 -3.28 -10.06 4.10
CA TYR A 195 -3.47 -11.47 3.81
C TYR A 195 -4.38 -11.68 2.59
N PHE A 196 -5.43 -10.86 2.43
CA PHE A 196 -6.34 -10.91 1.27
C PHE A 196 -5.62 -10.52 -0.03
N THR A 197 -4.84 -9.45 -0.03
CA THR A 197 -4.07 -8.99 -1.20
C THR A 197 -2.90 -9.92 -1.53
N SER A 198 -2.42 -10.72 -0.55
CA SER A 198 -1.30 -11.67 -0.73
C SER A 198 -1.58 -12.80 -1.70
N GLY A 199 -2.82 -12.96 -2.13
CA GLY A 199 -3.19 -14.06 -3.02
C GLY A 199 -3.10 -15.45 -2.40
N TYR A 200 -2.83 -15.55 -1.08
CA TYR A 200 -2.94 -16.84 -0.35
C TYR A 200 -4.38 -17.32 -0.24
N PHE A 201 -5.34 -16.44 -0.38
CA PHE A 201 -6.73 -16.85 -0.44
C PHE A 201 -7.05 -17.62 -1.72
N LYS A 202 -8.00 -18.53 -1.58
CA LYS A 202 -8.64 -19.22 -2.71
C LYS A 202 -9.33 -18.22 -3.67
N TYR A 203 -9.62 -17.03 -3.20
CA TYR A 203 -10.25 -15.94 -3.95
C TYR A 203 -9.28 -14.78 -4.13
N SER A 204 -9.37 -14.12 -5.27
CA SER A 204 -8.67 -12.86 -5.58
C SER A 204 -9.63 -11.90 -6.28
N THR A 205 -9.26 -10.62 -6.33
CA THR A 205 -10.05 -9.59 -7.00
C THR A 205 -9.27 -9.01 -8.18
N VAL A 206 -10.00 -8.65 -9.23
CA VAL A 206 -9.45 -7.96 -10.42
C VAL A 206 -10.40 -6.83 -10.80
N ALA A 207 -9.86 -5.64 -11.11
CA ALA A 207 -10.61 -4.53 -11.65
C ALA A 207 -10.72 -4.64 -13.17
N ILE A 208 -11.87 -4.36 -13.71
CA ILE A 208 -12.16 -4.44 -15.14
C ILE A 208 -11.88 -3.09 -15.81
N ALA A 209 -10.86 -3.06 -16.66
CA ALA A 209 -10.40 -1.83 -17.32
C ALA A 209 -11.01 -1.63 -18.73
N SER A 210 -11.67 -2.65 -19.30
CA SER A 210 -12.21 -2.60 -20.66
C SER A 210 -13.69 -2.96 -20.72
N GLY A 211 -14.35 -2.60 -21.80
CA GLY A 211 -15.77 -2.93 -22.05
C GLY A 211 -15.98 -4.26 -22.81
N SER A 212 -14.97 -5.13 -22.93
CA SER A 212 -15.09 -6.39 -23.69
C SER A 212 -16.13 -7.36 -23.15
N MET A 213 -16.52 -7.21 -21.89
CA MET A 213 -17.52 -8.02 -21.19
C MET A 213 -18.82 -7.24 -20.91
N GLU A 214 -19.03 -6.08 -21.56
CA GLU A 214 -20.22 -5.26 -21.36
C GLU A 214 -21.52 -6.06 -21.57
N LYS A 215 -22.49 -5.73 -20.74
CA LYS A 215 -23.79 -6.28 -20.40
C LYS A 215 -23.79 -7.08 -19.09
N GLU A 216 -22.78 -7.90 -18.79
CA GLU A 216 -22.66 -8.59 -17.50
C GLU A 216 -21.61 -7.97 -16.58
N ILE A 217 -20.49 -7.51 -17.16
CA ILE A 217 -19.38 -6.93 -16.41
C ILE A 217 -18.95 -5.66 -17.13
N SER A 218 -19.10 -4.53 -16.47
CA SER A 218 -18.81 -3.22 -17.06
C SER A 218 -17.41 -2.73 -16.68
N LYS A 219 -16.87 -1.83 -17.52
CA LYS A 219 -15.65 -1.10 -17.17
C LYS A 219 -15.83 -0.39 -15.83
N GLY A 220 -14.88 -0.57 -14.92
CA GLY A 220 -14.93 -0.02 -13.55
C GLY A 220 -15.53 -0.96 -12.52
N ASP A 221 -16.03 -2.12 -12.91
CA ASP A 221 -16.42 -3.16 -11.96
C ASP A 221 -15.17 -3.87 -11.39
N ALA A 222 -15.33 -4.52 -10.23
CA ALA A 222 -14.37 -5.47 -9.71
C ALA A 222 -14.98 -6.86 -9.70
N VAL A 223 -14.20 -7.88 -10.06
CA VAL A 223 -14.65 -9.27 -10.04
C VAL A 223 -13.90 -10.07 -8.99
N ILE A 224 -14.62 -10.92 -8.26
CA ILE A 224 -14.03 -11.90 -7.36
C ILE A 224 -13.81 -13.21 -8.13
N ILE A 225 -12.56 -13.61 -8.20
CA ILE A 225 -12.10 -14.81 -8.92
C ILE A 225 -11.81 -15.91 -7.90
N LYS A 226 -12.40 -17.10 -8.11
CA LYS A 226 -12.00 -18.31 -7.39
C LYS A 226 -10.83 -18.95 -8.12
N LYS A 227 -9.65 -18.98 -7.51
CA LYS A 227 -8.47 -19.65 -8.08
C LYS A 227 -8.71 -21.14 -8.23
N ILE A 228 -8.38 -21.68 -9.40
CA ILE A 228 -8.59 -23.10 -9.68
C ILE A 228 -7.33 -23.94 -9.44
N GLY A 229 -6.13 -23.29 -9.35
CA GLY A 229 -4.87 -24.01 -9.28
C GLY A 229 -4.72 -25.01 -10.45
N ASN A 230 -4.41 -26.26 -10.16
CA ASN A 230 -4.25 -27.30 -11.19
C ASN A 230 -5.57 -28.07 -11.49
N LYS A 231 -6.71 -27.57 -11.06
CA LYS A 231 -8.02 -28.24 -11.22
C LYS A 231 -8.74 -27.81 -12.50
N TYR A 232 -8.12 -28.02 -13.64
CA TYR A 232 -8.67 -27.62 -14.93
C TYR A 232 -9.91 -28.43 -15.34
N GLU A 233 -10.13 -29.59 -14.71
CA GLU A 233 -11.33 -30.44 -14.89
C GLU A 233 -12.61 -29.78 -14.36
N GLU A 234 -12.49 -28.77 -13.47
CA GLU A 234 -13.63 -27.99 -12.95
C GLU A 234 -14.11 -26.90 -13.92
N LEU A 235 -13.43 -26.70 -15.08
CA LEU A 235 -13.79 -25.70 -16.07
C LEU A 235 -14.93 -26.21 -16.95
N GLU A 236 -15.91 -25.32 -17.20
CA GLU A 236 -17.07 -25.60 -18.03
C GLU A 236 -17.27 -24.48 -19.07
N GLU A 237 -17.80 -24.84 -20.21
CA GLU A 237 -18.21 -23.86 -21.24
C GLU A 237 -19.26 -22.91 -20.68
N GLY A 238 -19.20 -21.66 -21.08
CA GLY A 238 -20.05 -20.59 -20.57
C GLY A 238 -19.55 -19.91 -19.28
N GLN A 239 -18.57 -20.49 -18.58
CA GLN A 239 -17.97 -19.82 -17.41
C GLN A 239 -17.11 -18.63 -17.83
N VAL A 240 -17.12 -17.57 -17.01
CA VAL A 240 -16.20 -16.44 -17.16
C VAL A 240 -14.92 -16.72 -16.37
N ILE A 241 -13.79 -16.67 -17.06
CA ILE A 241 -12.46 -16.90 -16.47
C ILE A 241 -11.60 -15.66 -16.55
N ALA A 242 -10.66 -15.57 -15.60
CA ALA A 242 -9.55 -14.64 -15.65
C ALA A 242 -8.27 -15.43 -15.96
N TYR A 243 -7.50 -14.93 -16.92
CA TYR A 243 -6.24 -15.55 -17.33
C TYR A 243 -5.20 -14.47 -17.67
N ASN A 244 -3.92 -14.83 -17.58
CA ASN A 244 -2.81 -13.96 -17.93
C ASN A 244 -2.37 -14.23 -19.36
N TYR A 245 -2.45 -13.22 -20.20
CA TYR A 245 -1.94 -13.26 -21.57
C TYR A 245 -0.95 -12.12 -21.78
N ASN A 246 0.31 -12.47 -22.05
CA ASN A 246 1.41 -11.51 -22.24
C ASN A 246 1.55 -10.47 -21.10
N GLY A 247 1.35 -10.88 -19.85
CA GLY A 247 1.46 -9.98 -18.68
C GLY A 247 0.19 -9.18 -18.38
N VAL A 248 -0.86 -9.29 -19.21
CA VAL A 248 -2.15 -8.63 -19.00
C VAL A 248 -3.17 -9.63 -18.49
N ILE A 249 -3.93 -9.28 -17.45
CA ILE A 249 -5.04 -10.09 -16.97
C ILE A 249 -6.27 -9.78 -17.83
N ILE A 250 -6.77 -10.82 -18.51
CA ILE A 250 -7.96 -10.75 -19.35
C ILE A 250 -9.08 -11.53 -18.67
N VAL A 251 -10.30 -11.00 -18.75
CA VAL A 251 -11.51 -11.64 -18.21
C VAL A 251 -12.47 -11.84 -19.35
N HIS A 252 -12.63 -13.08 -19.84
CA HIS A 252 -13.50 -13.45 -20.94
C HIS A 252 -14.27 -14.74 -20.64
N ARG A 253 -15.28 -15.04 -21.45
CA ARG A 253 -16.12 -16.24 -21.35
C ARG A 253 -15.52 -17.39 -22.13
N ILE A 254 -15.54 -18.59 -21.55
CA ILE A 254 -15.21 -19.83 -22.25
C ILE A 254 -16.32 -20.14 -23.26
N ILE A 255 -15.95 -20.28 -24.52
CA ILE A 255 -16.86 -20.67 -25.61
C ILE A 255 -16.70 -22.14 -26.03
N GLU A 256 -15.50 -22.71 -25.84
CA GLU A 256 -15.19 -24.08 -26.16
C GLU A 256 -14.01 -24.60 -25.35
N ILE A 257 -14.05 -25.86 -24.96
CA ILE A 257 -12.95 -26.56 -24.29
C ILE A 257 -12.62 -27.82 -25.08
N LEU A 258 -11.43 -27.88 -25.68
CA LEU A 258 -10.92 -29.08 -26.34
C LEU A 258 -9.90 -29.80 -25.45
N LYS A 259 -10.01 -31.12 -25.41
CA LYS A 259 -9.02 -32.00 -24.74
C LYS A 259 -8.35 -32.88 -25.79
N SER A 260 -7.04 -32.71 -25.97
CA SER A 260 -6.22 -33.52 -26.87
C SER A 260 -4.96 -33.94 -26.16
N ASP A 261 -4.62 -35.24 -26.23
CA ASP A 261 -3.40 -35.83 -25.63
C ASP A 261 -3.20 -35.52 -24.14
N GLY A 262 -4.31 -35.33 -23.41
CA GLY A 262 -4.28 -34.99 -21.98
C GLY A 262 -4.10 -33.50 -21.68
N GLU A 263 -3.92 -32.66 -22.69
CA GLU A 263 -3.87 -31.21 -22.57
C GLU A 263 -5.24 -30.58 -22.82
N TYR A 264 -5.51 -29.46 -22.12
CA TYR A 264 -6.71 -28.65 -22.29
C TYR A 264 -6.40 -27.43 -23.13
N PHE A 265 -7.25 -27.14 -24.11
CA PHE A 265 -7.20 -25.97 -24.98
C PHE A 265 -8.52 -25.20 -24.79
N VAL A 266 -8.44 -24.02 -24.21
CA VAL A 266 -9.62 -23.22 -23.87
C VAL A 266 -9.74 -22.06 -24.84
N TYR A 267 -10.87 -21.97 -25.53
CA TYR A 267 -11.22 -20.85 -26.41
C TYR A 267 -12.12 -19.88 -25.68
N THR A 268 -11.81 -18.61 -25.78
CA THR A 268 -12.50 -17.55 -25.04
C THR A 268 -13.00 -16.46 -25.96
N LYS A 269 -13.98 -15.71 -25.45
CA LYS A 269 -14.55 -14.54 -26.13
C LYS A 269 -15.05 -13.53 -25.11
N GLY A 270 -14.81 -12.24 -25.34
CA GLY A 270 -15.49 -11.18 -24.63
C GLY A 270 -16.95 -11.07 -25.08
N ASP A 271 -17.87 -10.93 -24.14
CA ASP A 271 -19.32 -10.93 -24.42
C ASP A 271 -19.74 -9.81 -25.40
N ALA A 272 -19.04 -8.67 -25.36
CA ALA A 272 -19.25 -7.54 -26.26
C ALA A 272 -18.43 -7.65 -27.57
N ASN A 273 -17.47 -8.57 -27.67
CA ASN A 273 -16.64 -8.70 -28.85
C ASN A 273 -17.40 -9.39 -29.99
N PRO A 274 -17.21 -9.00 -31.26
CA PRO A 274 -17.84 -9.67 -32.40
C PRO A 274 -17.27 -11.07 -32.64
N ASN A 275 -15.95 -11.25 -32.46
CA ASN A 275 -15.23 -12.47 -32.76
C ASN A 275 -14.63 -13.11 -31.48
N PRO A 276 -14.38 -14.42 -31.46
CA PRO A 276 -13.56 -15.09 -30.47
C PRO A 276 -12.14 -14.50 -30.40
N ASP A 277 -11.45 -14.76 -29.29
CA ASP A 277 -10.05 -14.40 -29.16
C ASP A 277 -9.23 -15.21 -30.17
N ASN A 278 -8.24 -14.57 -30.79
CA ASN A 278 -7.42 -15.17 -31.87
C ASN A 278 -6.28 -16.05 -31.37
N TYR A 279 -6.33 -16.45 -30.11
CA TYR A 279 -5.35 -17.31 -29.46
C TYR A 279 -6.05 -18.32 -28.53
N VAL A 280 -5.33 -19.38 -28.20
CA VAL A 280 -5.81 -20.42 -27.30
C VAL A 280 -5.28 -20.15 -25.90
N VAL A 281 -6.14 -20.19 -24.91
CA VAL A 281 -5.78 -20.06 -23.51
C VAL A 281 -5.36 -21.41 -22.98
N LYS A 282 -4.08 -21.51 -22.60
CA LYS A 282 -3.53 -22.73 -22.00
C LYS A 282 -3.85 -22.77 -20.50
N PRO A 283 -3.93 -23.96 -19.90
CA PRO A 283 -4.24 -24.13 -18.48
C PRO A 283 -3.38 -23.29 -17.54
N GLU A 284 -2.07 -23.22 -17.79
CA GLU A 284 -1.11 -22.45 -16.99
C GLU A 284 -1.37 -20.92 -17.00
N MET A 285 -2.08 -20.43 -18.00
CA MET A 285 -2.45 -19.01 -18.09
C MET A 285 -3.65 -18.70 -17.21
N ILE A 286 -4.47 -19.70 -16.83
CA ILE A 286 -5.75 -19.50 -16.16
C ILE A 286 -5.53 -19.24 -14.68
N ILE A 287 -5.95 -18.08 -14.21
CA ILE A 287 -5.92 -17.68 -12.81
C ILE A 287 -7.07 -18.31 -12.03
N GLY A 288 -8.28 -18.25 -12.62
CA GLY A 288 -9.47 -18.81 -11.98
C GLY A 288 -10.77 -18.39 -12.65
N THR A 289 -11.88 -18.79 -12.03
CA THR A 289 -13.25 -18.51 -12.51
C THR A 289 -13.86 -17.33 -11.75
N VAL A 290 -14.53 -16.43 -12.47
CA VAL A 290 -15.28 -15.32 -11.86
C VAL A 290 -16.49 -15.88 -11.11
N LYS A 291 -16.69 -15.41 -9.87
CA LYS A 291 -17.81 -15.86 -9.03
C LYS A 291 -18.76 -14.73 -8.66
N ILE A 292 -18.26 -13.52 -8.46
CA ILE A 292 -19.04 -12.36 -8.03
C ILE A 292 -18.56 -11.15 -8.80
N VAL A 293 -19.47 -10.32 -9.26
CA VAL A 293 -19.20 -9.00 -9.83
C VAL A 293 -19.61 -7.95 -8.80
N LEU A 294 -18.72 -7.03 -8.52
CA LEU A 294 -18.93 -5.92 -7.59
C LEU A 294 -18.95 -4.61 -8.40
N PRO A 295 -20.14 -4.05 -8.67
CA PRO A 295 -20.27 -2.87 -9.51
C PRO A 295 -19.51 -1.67 -8.95
N PHE A 296 -18.85 -0.91 -9.81
CA PHE A 296 -18.13 0.34 -9.53
C PHE A 296 -16.94 0.23 -8.57
N LEU A 297 -16.69 -0.91 -7.93
CA LEU A 297 -15.63 -1.06 -6.93
C LEU A 297 -14.23 -1.01 -7.55
N GLY A 298 -14.09 -1.31 -8.83
CA GLY A 298 -12.84 -1.21 -9.59
C GLY A 298 -12.53 0.20 -10.14
N MET A 299 -13.49 1.14 -10.10
CA MET A 299 -13.33 2.49 -10.66
C MET A 299 -12.07 3.23 -10.17
N PRO A 300 -11.75 3.25 -8.88
CA PRO A 300 -10.53 3.94 -8.42
C PRO A 300 -9.27 3.39 -9.08
N THR A 301 -9.20 2.06 -9.28
CA THR A 301 -8.06 1.41 -9.94
C THR A 301 -7.99 1.76 -11.42
N VAL A 302 -9.14 1.78 -12.11
CA VAL A 302 -9.21 2.13 -13.53
C VAL A 302 -8.77 3.57 -13.75
N TRP A 303 -9.29 4.53 -12.97
CA TRP A 303 -8.88 5.93 -13.07
C TRP A 303 -7.39 6.16 -12.82
N LEU A 304 -6.81 5.42 -11.89
CA LEU A 304 -5.39 5.53 -11.58
C LEU A 304 -4.46 4.98 -12.67
N ASN A 305 -4.95 4.03 -13.46
CA ASN A 305 -4.20 3.46 -14.57
C ASN A 305 -4.40 4.22 -15.90
N GLU A 306 -5.39 5.11 -15.96
CA GLU A 306 -5.66 5.98 -17.12
C GLU A 306 -4.97 7.35 -17.00
N LEU A 307 -4.39 7.69 -15.83
CA LEU A 307 -3.58 8.88 -15.59
C LEU A 307 -2.12 8.64 -15.95
#